data_45dbf47036e75751cb3dafd46c152f79
#
_entry.id   45dbf47036e75751cb3dafd46c152f79
#
_cell.length_a   1.000
_cell.length_b   1.000
_cell.length_c   1.000
_cell.angle_alpha   90.00
_cell.angle_beta   90.00
_cell.angle_gamma   90.00
#
_symmetry.space_group_name_H-M   'P 1'
#
loop_
_entity.id
_entity.type
_entity.pdbx_description
1 polymer ?
#
loop_
_entity_poly.entity_id
_entity_poly.type
_entity_poly.pdbx_seq_one_letter_code
_entity_poly.pdbx_strand_id
1 'polypeptide(L)'
;MKNQILNLTVVLIVMLLSKVSWSHHSFAAEFDVNRPIEITGQVVKVQWINPHAWIHIEVETPDGNVIWKIEGGTPNTLFRRGITRHTLPIGTVIVVRGYQVKSG
;
A
#
# COMPACT_ATOMS: atom_id res chain seq x y z
N MET A 1 -22.35 14.28 38.51
CA MET A 1 -21.89 12.94 38.13
C MET A 1 -22.37 12.47 36.75
N LYS A 2 -23.68 12.55 36.47
CA LYS A 2 -24.22 12.08 35.16
C LYS A 2 -23.64 12.84 33.96
N ASN A 3 -23.42 14.15 34.06
CA ASN A 3 -22.90 14.97 32.95
C ASN A 3 -21.40 14.72 32.67
N GLN A 4 -20.62 14.35 33.70
CA GLN A 4 -19.19 14.06 33.52
C GLN A 4 -18.97 12.71 32.78
N ILE A 5 -19.78 11.69 33.06
CA ILE A 5 -19.70 10.40 32.39
C ILE A 5 -20.10 10.52 30.93
N LEU A 6 -21.13 11.27 30.61
CA LEU A 6 -21.59 11.53 29.24
C LEU A 6 -20.52 12.24 28.41
N ASN A 7 -19.88 13.26 28.98
CA ASN A 7 -18.82 14.01 28.29
C ASN A 7 -17.60 13.14 27.99
N LEU A 8 -17.21 12.25 28.91
CA LEU A 8 -16.11 11.32 28.71
C LEU A 8 -16.40 10.34 27.57
N THR A 9 -17.63 9.84 27.49
CA THR A 9 -18.05 8.91 26.43
C THR A 9 -18.01 9.56 25.05
N VAL A 10 -18.48 10.80 24.93
CA VAL A 10 -18.46 11.59 23.69
C VAL A 10 -17.03 11.82 23.21
N VAL A 11 -16.11 12.20 24.11
CA VAL A 11 -14.69 12.41 23.77
C VAL A 11 -14.03 11.12 23.25
N LEU A 12 -14.32 9.97 23.84
CA LEU A 12 -13.82 8.67 23.40
C LEU A 12 -14.29 8.32 21.98
N ILE A 13 -15.56 8.53 21.67
CA ILE A 13 -16.15 8.28 20.35
C ILE A 13 -15.48 9.17 19.29
N VAL A 14 -15.29 10.45 19.58
CA VAL A 14 -14.63 11.40 18.67
C VAL A 14 -13.19 10.98 18.38
N MET A 15 -12.45 10.52 19.38
CA MET A 15 -11.06 10.02 19.19
C MET A 15 -11.00 8.78 18.29
N LEU A 16 -11.94 7.84 18.43
CA LEU A 16 -12.01 6.65 17.58
C LEU A 16 -12.33 7.00 16.12
N LEU A 17 -13.25 7.91 15.89
CA LEU A 17 -13.60 8.40 14.55
C LEU A 17 -12.41 9.12 13.88
N SER A 18 -11.64 9.89 14.65
CA SER A 18 -10.46 10.58 14.16
C SER A 18 -9.39 9.61 13.66
N LYS A 19 -9.17 8.48 14.32
CA LYS A 19 -8.21 7.44 13.88
C LYS A 19 -8.63 6.80 12.56
N VAL A 20 -9.89 6.48 12.38
CA VAL A 20 -10.43 5.92 11.13
C VAL A 20 -10.29 6.92 9.98
N SER A 21 -10.63 8.18 10.22
CA SER A 21 -10.49 9.26 9.24
C SER A 21 -9.05 9.47 8.81
N TRP A 22 -8.08 9.38 9.73
CA TRP A 22 -6.65 9.50 9.43
C TRP A 22 -6.15 8.40 8.49
N SER A 23 -6.55 7.15 8.69
CA SER A 23 -6.18 6.02 7.82
C SER A 23 -6.64 6.21 6.39
N HIS A 24 -7.88 6.62 6.16
CA HIS A 24 -8.41 6.91 4.82
C HIS A 24 -7.73 8.12 4.17
N HIS A 25 -7.41 9.11 4.97
CA HIS A 25 -6.78 10.35 4.50
C HIS A 25 -5.35 10.10 3.99
N SER A 26 -4.62 9.17 4.62
CA SER A 26 -3.26 8.83 4.23
C SER A 26 -3.17 8.23 2.82
N PHE A 27 -4.04 7.28 2.47
CA PHE A 27 -4.07 6.71 1.14
C PHE A 27 -4.43 7.75 0.08
N ALA A 28 -5.52 8.50 0.27
CA ALA A 28 -5.98 9.51 -0.68
C ALA A 28 -5.00 10.68 -0.84
N ALA A 29 -4.16 10.94 0.17
CA ALA A 29 -3.13 11.97 0.09
C ALA A 29 -1.95 11.55 -0.80
N GLU A 30 -1.64 10.27 -0.86
CA GLU A 30 -0.45 9.74 -1.54
C GLU A 30 -0.77 9.21 -2.96
N PHE A 31 -1.86 8.48 -3.11
CA PHE A 31 -2.22 7.81 -4.36
C PHE A 31 -3.39 8.47 -5.07
N ASP A 32 -3.33 8.49 -6.41
CA ASP A 32 -4.37 9.06 -7.25
C ASP A 32 -5.35 7.98 -7.72
N VAL A 33 -6.54 7.96 -7.13
CA VAL A 33 -7.59 6.99 -7.48
C VAL A 33 -8.15 7.17 -8.91
N ASN A 34 -7.88 8.31 -9.54
CA ASN A 34 -8.28 8.59 -10.92
C ASN A 34 -7.19 8.22 -11.93
N ARG A 35 -6.07 7.68 -11.48
CA ARG A 35 -4.97 7.20 -12.32
C ARG A 35 -4.66 5.74 -12.05
N PRO A 36 -5.61 4.83 -12.37
CA PRO A 36 -5.33 3.40 -12.28
C PRO A 36 -4.26 3.02 -13.29
N ILE A 37 -3.44 2.06 -12.93
CA ILE A 37 -2.37 1.58 -13.79
C ILE A 37 -2.35 0.05 -13.80
N GLU A 38 -2.03 -0.53 -14.96
CA GLU A 38 -1.71 -1.93 -15.10
C GLU A 38 -0.37 -2.03 -15.83
N ILE A 39 0.60 -2.67 -15.20
CA ILE A 39 1.93 -2.87 -15.76
C ILE A 39 2.35 -4.33 -15.63
N THR A 40 3.12 -4.77 -16.60
CA THR A 40 3.72 -6.11 -16.62
C THR A 40 5.23 -5.96 -16.57
N GLY A 41 5.87 -6.69 -15.69
CA GLY A 41 7.32 -6.63 -15.54
C GLY A 41 7.89 -7.82 -14.80
N GLN A 42 9.21 -7.86 -14.77
CA GLN A 42 9.97 -8.92 -14.14
C GLN A 42 10.43 -8.47 -12.75
N VAL A 43 10.20 -9.29 -11.74
CA VAL A 43 10.64 -9.01 -10.38
C VAL A 43 12.16 -9.00 -10.33
N VAL A 44 12.74 -7.88 -9.88
CA VAL A 44 14.19 -7.71 -9.73
C VAL A 44 14.61 -7.55 -8.28
N LYS A 45 13.69 -7.16 -7.39
CA LYS A 45 13.97 -7.00 -5.97
C LYS A 45 12.68 -7.06 -5.16
N VAL A 46 12.75 -7.68 -3.98
CA VAL A 46 11.66 -7.68 -3.00
C VAL A 46 12.22 -7.22 -1.66
N GLN A 47 11.64 -6.18 -1.09
CA GLN A 47 11.96 -5.70 0.25
C GLN A 47 10.81 -6.05 1.19
N TRP A 48 11.04 -7.02 2.05
CA TRP A 48 10.05 -7.54 2.98
C TRP A 48 10.20 -6.86 4.35
N ILE A 49 9.78 -5.60 4.40
CA ILE A 49 9.97 -4.70 5.54
C ILE A 49 8.65 -4.10 6.01
N ASN A 50 8.60 -3.66 7.28
CA ASN A 50 7.51 -2.86 7.82
C ASN A 50 7.77 -1.36 7.57
N PRO A 51 6.75 -0.52 7.43
CA PRO A 51 5.31 -0.87 7.48
C PRO A 51 4.76 -1.47 6.20
N HIS A 52 5.47 -1.40 5.08
CA HIS A 52 5.00 -1.91 3.79
C HIS A 52 6.11 -2.67 3.07
N ALA A 53 5.74 -3.79 2.46
CA ALA A 53 6.61 -4.49 1.53
C ALA A 53 6.74 -3.71 0.22
N TRP A 54 7.92 -3.79 -0.41
CA TRP A 54 8.18 -3.15 -1.70
C TRP A 54 8.61 -4.20 -2.71
N ILE A 55 8.00 -4.17 -3.88
CA ILE A 55 8.35 -5.04 -4.99
C ILE A 55 8.86 -4.16 -6.13
N HIS A 56 10.07 -4.42 -6.58
CA HIS A 56 10.67 -3.71 -7.72
C HIS A 56 10.54 -4.59 -8.94
N ILE A 57 9.95 -4.05 -10.00
CA ILE A 57 9.81 -4.76 -11.28
C ILE A 57 10.49 -3.96 -12.38
N GLU A 58 11.09 -4.69 -13.32
CA GLU A 58 11.65 -4.13 -14.53
C GLU A 58 10.65 -4.24 -15.65
N VAL A 59 10.27 -3.12 -16.23
CA VAL A 59 9.27 -3.03 -17.31
C VAL A 59 9.97 -2.61 -18.59
N GLU A 60 9.77 -3.38 -19.65
CA GLU A 60 10.28 -3.04 -20.98
C GLU A 60 9.42 -1.93 -21.59
N THR A 61 10.09 -0.89 -22.10
CA THR A 61 9.46 0.19 -22.84
C THR A 61 10.21 0.43 -24.15
N PRO A 62 9.59 1.12 -25.15
CA PRO A 62 10.29 1.44 -26.39
C PRO A 62 11.57 2.28 -26.19
N ASP A 63 11.66 3.01 -25.09
CA ASP A 63 12.81 3.88 -24.78
C ASP A 63 13.80 3.21 -23.82
N GLY A 64 13.65 1.92 -23.55
CA GLY A 64 14.49 1.17 -22.63
C GLY A 64 13.71 0.63 -21.43
N ASN A 65 14.40 -0.06 -20.54
CA ASN A 65 13.78 -0.65 -19.36
C ASN A 65 13.66 0.34 -18.22
N VAL A 66 12.54 0.30 -17.51
CA VAL A 66 12.22 1.18 -16.38
C VAL A 66 11.93 0.32 -15.15
N ILE A 67 12.46 0.73 -14.00
CA ILE A 67 12.17 0.09 -12.73
C ILE A 67 10.99 0.79 -12.06
N TRP A 68 9.94 0.01 -11.79
CA TRP A 68 8.80 0.45 -11.01
C TRP A 68 8.92 -0.08 -9.58
N LYS A 69 8.70 0.78 -8.61
CA LYS A 69 8.62 0.41 -7.20
C LYS A 69 7.16 0.29 -6.80
N ILE A 70 6.76 -0.91 -6.44
CA ILE A 70 5.38 -1.22 -6.07
C ILE A 70 5.29 -1.31 -4.57
N GLU A 71 4.51 -0.43 -3.97
CA GLU A 71 4.18 -0.51 -2.55
C GLU A 71 3.08 -1.56 -2.35
N GLY A 72 3.40 -2.61 -1.61
CA GLY A 72 2.45 -3.64 -1.23
C GLY A 72 1.81 -3.36 0.13
N GLY A 73 1.08 -4.33 0.65
CA GLY A 73 0.60 -4.30 2.02
C GLY A 73 1.71 -4.54 3.03
N THR A 74 1.35 -4.58 4.32
CA THR A 74 2.30 -4.99 5.35
C THR A 74 2.69 -6.46 5.14
N PRO A 75 3.91 -6.88 5.51
CA PRO A 75 4.30 -8.28 5.42
C PRO A 75 3.31 -9.24 6.09
N ASN A 76 2.76 -8.86 7.23
CA ASN A 76 1.79 -9.66 7.95
C ASN A 76 0.45 -9.82 7.20
N THR A 77 -0.04 -8.76 6.59
CA THR A 77 -1.27 -8.80 5.76
C THR A 77 -1.06 -9.68 4.52
N LEU A 78 0.08 -9.56 3.86
CA LEU A 78 0.43 -10.39 2.70
C LEU A 78 0.57 -11.86 3.08
N PHE A 79 1.20 -12.15 4.21
CA PHE A 79 1.33 -13.51 4.73
C PHE A 79 -0.03 -14.17 4.96
N ARG A 80 -1.00 -13.46 5.51
CA ARG A 80 -2.37 -13.96 5.70
C ARG A 80 -3.07 -14.29 4.38
N ARG A 81 -2.65 -13.67 3.29
CA ARG A 81 -3.15 -13.94 1.93
C ARG A 81 -2.34 -14.98 1.19
N GLY A 82 -1.39 -15.63 1.86
CA GLY A 82 -0.54 -16.66 1.28
C GLY A 82 0.66 -16.11 0.51
N ILE A 83 0.97 -14.83 0.64
CA ILE A 83 2.10 -14.19 -0.04
C ILE A 83 3.25 -14.02 0.96
N THR A 84 4.39 -14.63 0.66
CA THR A 84 5.61 -14.55 1.47
C THR A 84 6.76 -14.02 0.62
N ARG A 85 7.91 -13.77 1.26
CA ARG A 85 9.14 -13.40 0.53
C ARG A 85 9.55 -14.41 -0.53
N HIS A 86 9.09 -15.66 -0.43
CA HIS A 86 9.43 -16.73 -1.37
C HIS A 86 8.41 -16.91 -2.49
N THR A 87 7.27 -16.22 -2.43
CA THR A 87 6.20 -16.30 -3.43
C THR A 87 6.59 -15.64 -4.75
N LEU A 88 7.45 -14.62 -4.68
CA LEU A 88 7.89 -13.84 -5.85
C LEU A 88 9.41 -13.94 -6.02
N PRO A 89 9.93 -15.07 -6.53
CA PRO A 89 11.37 -15.18 -6.84
C PRO A 89 11.81 -14.11 -7.85
N ILE A 90 13.06 -13.67 -7.75
CA ILE A 90 13.67 -12.81 -8.74
C ILE A 90 13.56 -13.47 -10.12
N GLY A 91 13.14 -12.70 -11.11
CA GLY A 91 12.91 -13.19 -12.48
C GLY A 91 11.46 -13.55 -12.81
N THR A 92 10.58 -13.60 -11.80
CA THR A 92 9.16 -13.87 -12.02
C THR A 92 8.51 -12.71 -12.77
N VAL A 93 7.76 -13.03 -13.83
CA VAL A 93 6.97 -12.03 -14.56
C VAL A 93 5.61 -11.91 -13.90
N ILE A 94 5.23 -10.69 -13.56
CA ILE A 94 3.95 -10.39 -12.89
C ILE A 94 3.21 -9.25 -13.59
N VAL A 95 1.90 -9.28 -13.45
CA VAL A 95 1.01 -8.16 -13.82
C VAL A 95 0.59 -7.47 -12.55
N VAL A 96 0.82 -6.16 -12.47
CA VAL A 96 0.46 -5.34 -11.33
C VAL A 96 -0.64 -4.38 -11.70
N ARG A 97 -1.70 -4.38 -10.91
CA ARG A 97 -2.80 -3.41 -11.00
C ARG A 97 -2.81 -2.57 -9.74
N GLY A 98 -2.89 -1.26 -9.90
CA GLY A 98 -2.88 -0.35 -8.76
C GLY A 98 -3.08 1.09 -9.21
N TYR A 99 -2.56 2.00 -8.41
CA TYR A 99 -2.69 3.43 -8.63
C TYR A 99 -1.33 4.11 -8.57
N GLN A 100 -1.14 5.13 -9.42
CA GLN A 100 0.08 5.91 -9.38
C GLN A 100 0.12 6.85 -8.18
N VAL A 101 1.33 7.18 -7.74
CA VAL A 101 1.57 8.23 -6.74
C VAL A 101 1.21 9.58 -7.37
N LYS A 102 0.61 10.48 -6.60
CA LYS A 102 0.22 11.82 -7.08
C LYS A 102 1.40 12.65 -7.57
N SER A 103 2.56 12.44 -6.99
CA SER A 103 3.79 13.17 -7.30
C SER A 103 4.60 12.55 -8.43
N GLY A 104 4.19 11.42 -8.96
CA GLY A 104 4.99 10.65 -9.92
C GLY A 104 4.40 10.40 -11.29
#